data_d67310d83c473d7295c2379171136555
#
_entry.id   d67310d83c473d7295c2379171136555
#
_cell.length_a   1.000
_cell.length_b   1.000
_cell.length_c   1.000
_cell.angle_alpha   90.00
_cell.angle_beta   90.00
_cell.angle_gamma   90.00
#
_symmetry.space_group_name_H-M   'P 1'
#
loop_
_entity.id
_entity.type
_entity.pdbx_description
1 polymer ?
#
loop_
_entity_poly.entity_id
_entity_poly.type
_entity_poly.pdbx_seq_one_letter_code
_entity_poly.pdbx_strand_id
1 'polypeptide(L)'
;MTLDFTNEDYQLINKEFESLRVLAQKRCATEEQYQGVIKAFEFANEAHKGVRRRSGEPYILHPIAVAKIVVEEIGLGYKSIVTALLHDIVEDTEYTVEDISRLYGEKIASLVDGLTKIKSAMDYNHSQTEKEAFDDNTSKRMAKSMQAENFKRILLTLNDDVRVILIKLADRLHNLRTIGSMPERKRDKILSETMYIFIPLAHRLGLYKIKSEMENIWLQYREPDAYAQINKQINEYISDHKKEMDDFKNSIQQSIEDEGYKFQ
;
A
#
# COMPACT_ATOMS: atom_id res chain seq x y z
N MET A 1 2.53 18.71 21.82
CA MET A 1 2.86 17.73 22.87
C MET A 1 3.05 16.39 22.16
N THR A 2 4.29 15.98 21.96
CA THR A 2 4.63 14.61 21.54
C THR A 2 4.33 13.72 22.76
N LEU A 3 3.29 12.91 22.66
CA LEU A 3 3.00 11.89 23.66
C LEU A 3 4.04 10.78 23.47
N ASP A 4 4.85 10.52 24.49
CA ASP A 4 5.77 9.38 24.46
C ASP A 4 4.98 8.08 24.22
N PHE A 5 5.61 7.14 23.52
CA PHE A 5 5.01 5.83 23.30
C PHE A 5 4.88 5.08 24.64
N THR A 6 3.79 4.33 24.77
CA THR A 6 3.57 3.45 25.92
C THR A 6 4.35 2.14 25.77
N ASN A 7 4.45 1.37 26.85
CA ASN A 7 5.06 0.03 26.77
C ASN A 7 4.30 -0.89 25.80
N GLU A 8 2.99 -0.74 25.69
CA GLU A 8 2.16 -1.48 24.74
C GLU A 8 2.48 -1.10 23.29
N ASP A 9 2.73 0.18 23.02
CA ASP A 9 3.18 0.65 21.70
C ASP A 9 4.50 0.00 21.30
N TYR A 10 5.48 -0.02 22.19
CA TYR A 10 6.79 -0.65 21.93
C TYR A 10 6.67 -2.17 21.73
N GLN A 11 5.80 -2.84 22.49
CA GLN A 11 5.53 -4.28 22.28
C GLN A 11 4.90 -4.53 20.91
N LEU A 12 3.95 -3.68 20.49
CA LEU A 12 3.30 -3.79 19.18
C LEU A 12 4.30 -3.53 18.04
N ILE A 13 5.12 -2.47 18.14
CA ILE A 13 6.16 -2.18 17.15
C ILE A 13 7.11 -3.36 17.00
N ASN A 14 7.61 -3.90 18.12
CA ASN A 14 8.53 -5.02 18.09
C ASN A 14 7.88 -6.27 17.47
N LYS A 15 6.64 -6.60 17.83
CA LYS A 15 5.90 -7.73 17.27
C LYS A 15 5.75 -7.61 15.76
N GLU A 16 5.33 -6.44 15.29
CA GLU A 16 5.10 -6.20 13.86
C GLU A 16 6.41 -6.20 13.07
N PHE A 17 7.48 -5.66 13.65
CA PHE A 17 8.79 -5.70 13.02
C PHE A 17 9.40 -7.11 13.00
N GLU A 18 9.27 -7.91 14.07
CA GLU A 18 9.71 -9.32 14.06
C GLU A 18 9.00 -10.13 12.95
N SER A 19 7.70 -9.90 12.76
CA SER A 19 6.98 -10.49 11.64
C SER A 19 7.57 -10.10 10.28
N LEU A 20 7.91 -8.81 10.09
CA LEU A 20 8.58 -8.35 8.86
C LEU A 20 9.99 -8.95 8.71
N ARG A 21 10.75 -9.11 9.78
CA ARG A 21 12.10 -9.71 9.76
C ARG A 21 12.07 -11.11 9.19
N VAL A 22 11.14 -11.95 9.66
CA VAL A 22 10.98 -13.33 9.17
C VAL A 22 10.68 -13.36 7.66
N LEU A 23 9.87 -12.44 7.18
CA LEU A 23 9.54 -12.31 5.76
C LEU A 23 10.73 -11.79 4.94
N ALA A 24 11.39 -10.74 5.43
CA ALA A 24 12.54 -10.13 4.77
C ALA A 24 13.73 -11.08 4.63
N GLN A 25 13.96 -11.94 5.63
CA GLN A 25 15.03 -12.94 5.60
C GLN A 25 14.93 -13.86 4.38
N LYS A 26 13.71 -14.23 3.99
CA LYS A 26 13.46 -15.08 2.81
C LYS A 26 13.69 -14.36 1.47
N ARG A 27 13.78 -13.03 1.48
CA ARG A 27 13.87 -12.16 0.29
C ARG A 27 15.22 -11.43 0.18
N CYS A 28 16.05 -11.50 1.19
CA CYS A 28 17.42 -10.99 1.17
C CYS A 28 18.37 -12.08 0.67
N ALA A 29 19.24 -11.73 -0.30
CA ALA A 29 20.19 -12.67 -0.85
C ALA A 29 21.45 -12.83 0.02
N THR A 30 21.75 -11.83 0.86
CA THR A 30 22.93 -11.81 1.74
C THR A 30 22.57 -11.30 3.11
N GLU A 31 23.40 -11.64 4.09
CA GLU A 31 23.26 -11.11 5.46
C GLU A 31 23.36 -9.59 5.50
N GLU A 32 24.19 -9.00 4.66
CA GLU A 32 24.34 -7.54 4.55
C GLU A 32 23.01 -6.86 4.14
N GLN A 33 22.29 -7.45 3.18
CA GLN A 33 20.96 -6.97 2.79
C GLN A 33 19.96 -7.07 3.94
N TYR A 34 19.98 -8.18 4.67
CA TYR A 34 19.12 -8.37 5.82
C TYR A 34 19.41 -7.35 6.94
N GLN A 35 20.68 -7.11 7.25
CA GLN A 35 21.09 -6.07 8.18
C GLN A 35 20.72 -4.66 7.69
N GLY A 36 20.71 -4.45 6.37
CA GLY A 36 20.23 -3.22 5.76
C GLY A 36 18.73 -2.96 5.99
N VAL A 37 17.89 -4.01 6.04
CA VAL A 37 16.47 -3.87 6.40
C VAL A 37 16.33 -3.47 7.87
N ILE A 38 17.11 -4.08 8.78
CA ILE A 38 17.08 -3.75 10.21
C ILE A 38 17.48 -2.29 10.42
N LYS A 39 18.58 -1.84 9.81
CA LYS A 39 19.02 -0.44 9.88
C LYS A 39 17.97 0.53 9.35
N ALA A 40 17.28 0.18 8.25
CA ALA A 40 16.23 1.03 7.68
C ALA A 40 15.02 1.16 8.61
N PHE A 41 14.64 0.07 9.28
CA PHE A 41 13.60 0.12 10.31
C PHE A 41 14.02 0.99 11.51
N GLU A 42 15.23 0.78 12.06
CA GLU A 42 15.74 1.56 13.20
C GLU A 42 15.76 3.05 12.87
N PHE A 43 16.25 3.40 11.67
CA PHE A 43 16.27 4.78 11.20
C PHE A 43 14.87 5.37 11.06
N ALA A 44 13.94 4.65 10.42
CA ALA A 44 12.56 5.11 10.25
C ALA A 44 11.82 5.22 11.60
N ASN A 45 12.07 4.29 12.52
CA ASN A 45 11.48 4.30 13.86
C ASN A 45 11.95 5.50 14.70
N GLU A 46 13.23 5.84 14.64
CA GLU A 46 13.76 7.04 15.33
C GLU A 46 13.26 8.34 14.67
N ALA A 47 13.21 8.40 13.33
CA ALA A 47 12.73 9.56 12.59
C ALA A 47 11.25 9.88 12.85
N HIS A 48 10.42 8.85 13.10
CA HIS A 48 9.00 9.00 13.43
C HIS A 48 8.69 8.85 14.92
N LYS A 49 9.70 8.97 15.78
CA LYS A 49 9.54 8.83 17.23
C LYS A 49 8.51 9.81 17.79
N GLY A 50 7.55 9.28 18.57
CA GLY A 50 6.48 10.09 19.16
C GLY A 50 5.38 10.52 18.16
N VAL A 51 5.49 10.18 16.87
CA VAL A 51 4.46 10.49 15.88
C VAL A 51 3.40 9.39 15.91
N ARG A 52 2.12 9.80 15.93
CA ARG A 52 0.97 8.88 15.90
C ARG A 52 0.12 9.10 14.65
N ARG A 53 -0.44 8.02 14.14
CA ARG A 53 -1.50 8.10 13.12
C ARG A 53 -2.81 8.62 13.75
N ARG A 54 -3.77 8.98 12.92
CA ARG A 54 -5.11 9.41 13.38
C ARG A 54 -5.89 8.31 14.11
N SER A 55 -5.59 7.05 13.82
CA SER A 55 -6.08 5.87 14.55
C SER A 55 -5.56 5.78 15.98
N GLY A 56 -4.55 6.59 16.34
CA GLY A 56 -3.90 6.60 17.65
C GLY A 56 -2.66 5.73 17.75
N GLU A 57 -2.40 4.84 16.80
CA GLU A 57 -1.25 3.95 16.76
C GLU A 57 0.06 4.66 16.39
N PRO A 58 1.25 4.15 16.80
CA PRO A 58 2.55 4.65 16.36
C PRO A 58 2.67 4.68 14.84
N TYR A 59 3.20 5.79 14.30
CA TYR A 59 3.28 5.99 12.85
C TYR A 59 4.11 4.90 12.15
N ILE A 60 5.18 4.42 12.78
CA ILE A 60 6.10 3.41 12.23
C ILE A 60 5.40 2.10 11.83
N LEU A 61 4.24 1.78 12.41
CA LEU A 61 3.45 0.61 12.04
C LEU A 61 2.98 0.65 10.59
N HIS A 62 2.80 1.86 10.02
CA HIS A 62 2.44 2.02 8.62
C HIS A 62 3.58 1.60 7.67
N PRO A 63 4.80 2.14 7.73
CA PRO A 63 5.90 1.66 6.91
C PRO A 63 6.17 0.17 7.06
N ILE A 64 6.05 -0.40 8.26
CA ILE A 64 6.17 -1.85 8.48
C ILE A 64 5.09 -2.61 7.69
N ALA A 65 3.83 -2.17 7.78
CA ALA A 65 2.72 -2.81 7.08
C ALA A 65 2.86 -2.70 5.54
N VAL A 66 3.30 -1.54 5.03
CA VAL A 66 3.61 -1.35 3.61
C VAL A 66 4.73 -2.30 3.16
N ALA A 67 5.80 -2.42 3.96
CA ALA A 67 6.90 -3.34 3.67
C ALA A 67 6.44 -4.82 3.66
N LYS A 68 5.52 -5.21 4.55
CA LYS A 68 4.91 -6.56 4.54
C LYS A 68 4.13 -6.83 3.26
N ILE A 69 3.28 -5.91 2.82
CA ILE A 69 2.54 -6.02 1.55
C ILE A 69 3.52 -6.17 0.37
N VAL A 70 4.60 -5.38 0.36
CA VAL A 70 5.65 -5.44 -0.66
C VAL A 70 6.30 -6.82 -0.73
N VAL A 71 6.53 -7.47 0.41
CA VAL A 71 7.15 -8.80 0.49
C VAL A 71 6.17 -9.92 0.17
N GLU A 72 5.03 -9.95 0.86
CA GLU A 72 4.10 -11.08 0.85
C GLU A 72 3.17 -11.07 -0.35
N GLU A 73 2.62 -9.90 -0.69
CA GLU A 73 1.57 -9.81 -1.70
C GLU A 73 2.11 -9.44 -3.09
N ILE A 74 3.21 -8.68 -3.16
CA ILE A 74 3.85 -8.29 -4.43
C ILE A 74 5.09 -9.14 -4.73
N GLY A 75 5.78 -9.63 -3.70
CA GLY A 75 6.93 -10.53 -3.86
C GLY A 75 8.25 -9.82 -4.15
N LEU A 76 8.41 -8.55 -3.78
CA LEU A 76 9.63 -7.79 -4.01
C LEU A 76 10.72 -8.08 -2.97
N GLY A 77 11.98 -7.77 -3.33
CA GLY A 77 13.17 -8.03 -2.51
C GLY A 77 13.69 -6.80 -1.76
N TYR A 78 14.91 -6.95 -1.23
CA TYR A 78 15.62 -6.05 -0.33
C TYR A 78 15.42 -4.54 -0.60
N LYS A 79 15.76 -4.08 -1.82
CA LYS A 79 15.71 -2.63 -2.12
C LYS A 79 14.29 -2.05 -1.97
N SER A 80 13.27 -2.82 -2.34
CA SER A 80 11.87 -2.39 -2.22
C SER A 80 11.39 -2.44 -0.77
N ILE A 81 11.87 -3.39 0.04
CA ILE A 81 11.57 -3.47 1.48
C ILE A 81 12.12 -2.24 2.19
N VAL A 82 13.41 -1.91 1.95
CA VAL A 82 14.05 -0.72 2.52
C VAL A 82 13.34 0.55 2.05
N THR A 83 13.02 0.66 0.75
CA THR A 83 12.28 1.81 0.23
C THR A 83 10.91 1.95 0.88
N ALA A 84 10.19 0.84 1.11
CA ALA A 84 8.89 0.86 1.79
C ALA A 84 9.00 1.32 3.26
N LEU A 85 10.08 0.96 3.96
CA LEU A 85 10.34 1.47 5.31
C LEU A 85 10.67 2.96 5.34
N LEU A 86 11.26 3.49 4.27
CA LEU A 86 11.75 4.87 4.18
C LEU A 86 10.84 5.80 3.35
N HIS A 87 9.71 5.32 2.85
CA HIS A 87 8.94 6.01 1.80
C HIS A 87 8.40 7.38 2.19
N ASP A 88 8.10 7.60 3.46
CA ASP A 88 7.57 8.86 3.98
C ASP A 88 8.65 9.72 4.67
N ILE A 89 9.91 9.24 4.79
CA ILE A 89 10.97 9.95 5.54
C ILE A 89 11.23 11.33 4.96
N VAL A 90 11.41 11.44 3.65
CA VAL A 90 11.70 12.73 2.98
C VAL A 90 10.51 13.69 3.02
N GLU A 91 9.30 13.17 3.15
CA GLU A 91 8.08 13.97 3.15
C GLU A 91 7.70 14.47 4.54
N ASP A 92 7.90 13.65 5.55
CA ASP A 92 7.37 13.88 6.90
C ASP A 92 8.46 14.27 7.91
N THR A 93 9.75 14.34 7.49
CA THR A 93 10.88 14.68 8.35
C THR A 93 11.82 15.68 7.68
N GLU A 94 12.90 16.08 8.36
CA GLU A 94 13.92 16.99 7.82
C GLU A 94 14.96 16.31 6.93
N TYR A 95 14.90 14.97 6.78
CA TYR A 95 15.85 14.24 5.95
C TYR A 95 15.59 14.44 4.47
N THR A 96 16.68 14.55 3.71
CA THR A 96 16.65 14.77 2.25
C THR A 96 16.90 13.48 1.49
N VAL A 97 16.64 13.51 0.17
CA VAL A 97 16.98 12.40 -0.76
C VAL A 97 18.49 12.13 -0.75
N GLU A 98 19.31 13.18 -0.60
CA GLU A 98 20.78 13.09 -0.50
C GLU A 98 21.22 12.35 0.78
N ASP A 99 20.51 12.54 1.89
CA ASP A 99 20.75 11.79 3.12
C ASP A 99 20.45 10.30 2.94
N ILE A 100 19.33 9.99 2.30
CA ILE A 100 18.97 8.60 1.95
C ILE A 100 20.01 8.00 1.00
N SER A 101 20.50 8.76 0.02
CA SER A 101 21.55 8.28 -0.90
C SER A 101 22.83 7.93 -0.18
N ARG A 102 23.26 8.75 0.75
CA ARG A 102 24.46 8.53 1.57
C ARG A 102 24.35 7.32 2.48
N LEU A 103 23.18 7.06 3.07
CA LEU A 103 22.94 5.98 4.04
C LEU A 103 22.62 4.63 3.38
N TYR A 104 21.89 4.65 2.28
CA TYR A 104 21.31 3.44 1.65
C TYR A 104 21.65 3.28 0.17
N GLY A 105 22.38 4.23 -0.41
CA GLY A 105 22.84 4.24 -1.80
C GLY A 105 21.84 4.82 -2.79
N GLU A 106 22.36 5.21 -3.96
CA GLU A 106 21.64 5.96 -5.00
C GLU A 106 20.34 5.27 -5.46
N LYS A 107 20.34 3.93 -5.56
CA LYS A 107 19.17 3.22 -6.07
C LYS A 107 17.98 3.28 -5.14
N ILE A 108 18.18 3.19 -3.82
CA ILE A 108 17.10 3.31 -2.82
C ILE A 108 16.63 4.77 -2.76
N ALA A 109 17.56 5.72 -2.77
CA ALA A 109 17.25 7.14 -2.81
C ALA A 109 16.40 7.52 -4.05
N SER A 110 16.76 7.01 -5.23
CA SER A 110 15.97 7.20 -6.46
C SER A 110 14.55 6.64 -6.37
N LEU A 111 14.35 5.51 -5.69
CA LEU A 111 13.02 4.95 -5.47
C LEU A 111 12.20 5.82 -4.49
N VAL A 112 12.80 6.31 -3.41
CA VAL A 112 12.14 7.21 -2.44
C VAL A 112 11.77 8.54 -3.12
N ASP A 113 12.69 9.15 -3.88
CA ASP A 113 12.44 10.36 -4.67
C ASP A 113 11.27 10.17 -5.66
N GLY A 114 11.23 9.02 -6.34
CA GLY A 114 10.11 8.66 -7.22
C GLY A 114 8.76 8.62 -6.51
N LEU A 115 8.71 8.09 -5.28
CA LEU A 115 7.49 8.06 -4.47
C LEU A 115 7.04 9.45 -4.06
N THR A 116 7.96 10.31 -3.62
CA THR A 116 7.71 11.71 -3.26
C THR A 116 7.20 12.53 -4.45
N LYS A 117 7.78 12.33 -5.65
CA LYS A 117 7.32 12.98 -6.90
C LYS A 117 5.91 12.58 -7.29
N ILE A 118 5.54 11.29 -7.15
CA ILE A 118 4.16 10.83 -7.41
C ILE A 118 3.18 11.52 -6.47
N LYS A 119 3.48 11.57 -5.17
CA LYS A 119 2.61 12.22 -4.16
C LYS A 119 2.43 13.70 -4.47
N SER A 120 3.53 14.43 -4.70
CA SER A 120 3.51 15.85 -5.05
C SER A 120 2.67 16.12 -6.31
N ALA A 121 2.78 15.28 -7.34
CA ALA A 121 1.99 15.39 -8.56
C ALA A 121 0.49 15.18 -8.32
N MET A 122 0.12 14.27 -7.41
CA MET A 122 -1.28 14.01 -7.03
C MET A 122 -1.86 15.15 -6.19
N ASP A 123 -1.11 15.70 -5.25
CA ASP A 123 -1.56 16.79 -4.37
C ASP A 123 -1.69 18.14 -5.11
N TYR A 124 -0.78 18.44 -6.04
CA TYR A 124 -0.83 19.66 -6.86
C TYR A 124 -2.15 19.77 -7.63
N ASN A 125 -2.61 18.69 -8.22
CA ASN A 125 -3.82 18.68 -9.04
C ASN A 125 -5.09 18.80 -8.18
N HIS A 126 -5.06 18.37 -6.94
CA HIS A 126 -6.20 18.51 -6.04
C HIS A 126 -6.44 19.97 -5.62
N SER A 127 -5.37 20.72 -5.37
CA SER A 127 -5.46 22.14 -5.03
C SER A 127 -5.99 23.03 -6.17
N GLN A 128 -5.86 22.62 -7.42
CA GLN A 128 -6.42 23.30 -8.59
C GLN A 128 -7.93 23.05 -8.71
N THR A 129 -8.39 21.80 -8.48
CA THR A 129 -9.82 21.42 -8.58
C THR A 129 -10.69 22.15 -7.54
N GLU A 130 -10.16 22.39 -6.34
CA GLU A 130 -10.89 23.12 -5.29
C GLU A 130 -11.10 24.61 -5.63
N LYS A 131 -10.25 25.20 -6.47
CA LYS A 131 -10.33 26.62 -6.88
C LYS A 131 -11.29 26.88 -8.05
N GLU A 132 -11.60 25.86 -8.86
CA GLU A 132 -12.34 26.00 -10.12
C GLU A 132 -13.75 25.39 -10.11
N ALA A 133 -14.22 24.86 -8.97
CA ALA A 133 -15.51 24.20 -8.84
C ALA A 133 -16.67 25.20 -8.70
N PHE A 134 -17.10 25.83 -9.80
CA PHE A 134 -18.27 26.72 -9.84
C PHE A 134 -19.47 26.17 -10.62
N ASP A 135 -19.35 25.06 -11.36
CA ASP A 135 -20.45 24.45 -12.13
C ASP A 135 -20.34 22.92 -12.21
N ASP A 136 -21.44 22.20 -11.93
CA ASP A 136 -21.46 20.72 -11.72
C ASP A 136 -21.04 19.93 -12.97
N ASN A 137 -21.40 20.37 -14.17
CA ASN A 137 -21.04 19.68 -15.42
C ASN A 137 -19.60 19.97 -15.87
N THR A 138 -19.10 21.15 -15.62
CA THR A 138 -17.73 21.57 -15.91
C THR A 138 -16.78 20.87 -14.92
N SER A 139 -17.17 20.78 -13.64
CA SER A 139 -16.44 20.08 -12.58
C SER A 139 -16.25 18.59 -12.89
N LYS A 140 -17.26 17.90 -13.41
CA LYS A 140 -17.15 16.46 -13.79
C LYS A 140 -16.24 16.23 -15.00
N ARG A 141 -16.24 17.13 -15.99
CA ARG A 141 -15.33 17.05 -17.15
C ARG A 141 -13.88 17.36 -16.78
N MET A 142 -13.67 18.40 -15.96
CA MET A 142 -12.34 18.74 -15.43
C MET A 142 -11.78 17.63 -14.55
N ALA A 143 -12.55 17.05 -13.64
CA ALA A 143 -12.15 15.92 -12.83
C ALA A 143 -11.68 14.73 -13.68
N LYS A 144 -12.38 14.38 -14.76
CA LYS A 144 -11.96 13.33 -15.71
C LYS A 144 -10.67 13.69 -16.45
N SER A 145 -10.50 14.93 -16.89
CA SER A 145 -9.29 15.39 -17.57
C SER A 145 -8.07 15.36 -16.66
N MET A 146 -8.23 15.78 -15.40
CA MET A 146 -7.16 15.77 -14.39
C MET A 146 -6.80 14.37 -13.95
N GLN A 147 -7.76 13.45 -13.86
CA GLN A 147 -7.50 12.03 -13.60
C GLN A 147 -6.66 11.40 -14.73
N ALA A 148 -6.95 11.75 -15.99
CA ALA A 148 -6.17 11.31 -17.14
C ALA A 148 -4.74 11.88 -17.11
N GLU A 149 -4.56 13.14 -16.72
CA GLU A 149 -3.24 13.78 -16.58
C GLU A 149 -2.44 13.17 -15.42
N ASN A 150 -3.07 12.93 -14.27
CA ASN A 150 -2.45 12.23 -13.14
C ASN A 150 -2.01 10.81 -13.53
N PHE A 151 -2.89 10.10 -14.22
CA PHE A 151 -2.59 8.76 -14.71
C PHE A 151 -1.41 8.77 -15.69
N LYS A 152 -1.37 9.75 -16.62
CA LYS A 152 -0.27 9.93 -17.56
C LYS A 152 1.06 10.23 -16.84
N ARG A 153 1.05 11.11 -15.83
CA ARG A 153 2.25 11.42 -15.02
C ARG A 153 2.76 10.22 -14.26
N ILE A 154 1.84 9.46 -13.65
CA ILE A 154 2.20 8.19 -12.99
C ILE A 154 2.77 7.19 -14.00
N LEU A 155 2.21 7.09 -15.21
CA LEU A 155 2.77 6.24 -16.27
C LEU A 155 4.13 6.72 -16.77
N LEU A 156 4.42 8.00 -16.75
CA LEU A 156 5.75 8.52 -17.11
C LEU A 156 6.81 8.14 -16.07
N THR A 157 6.45 8.08 -14.78
CA THR A 157 7.36 7.58 -13.72
C THR A 157 7.60 6.06 -13.82
N LEU A 158 6.74 5.30 -14.52
CA LEU A 158 6.99 3.88 -14.85
C LEU A 158 8.22 3.66 -15.72
N ASN A 159 8.60 4.64 -16.54
CA ASN A 159 9.79 4.52 -17.39
C ASN A 159 11.09 4.47 -16.58
N ASP A 160 11.10 4.99 -15.35
CA ASP A 160 12.30 5.04 -14.52
C ASP A 160 12.46 3.73 -13.70
N ASP A 161 11.43 3.34 -12.94
CA ASP A 161 11.44 2.09 -12.17
C ASP A 161 10.04 1.67 -11.72
N VAL A 162 9.54 0.54 -12.21
CA VAL A 162 8.21 0.02 -11.88
C VAL A 162 7.99 -0.21 -10.38
N ARG A 163 9.06 -0.45 -9.61
CA ARG A 163 8.98 -0.68 -8.17
C ARG A 163 8.39 0.51 -7.42
N VAL A 164 8.58 1.73 -7.90
CA VAL A 164 7.97 2.94 -7.32
C VAL A 164 6.45 2.80 -7.27
N ILE A 165 5.83 2.36 -8.38
CA ILE A 165 4.38 2.19 -8.44
C ILE A 165 3.92 0.99 -7.62
N LEU A 166 4.67 -0.10 -7.61
CA LEU A 166 4.35 -1.28 -6.82
C LEU A 166 4.33 -0.95 -5.31
N ILE A 167 5.31 -0.16 -4.83
CA ILE A 167 5.35 0.31 -3.44
C ILE A 167 4.20 1.29 -3.18
N LYS A 168 3.89 2.17 -4.13
CA LYS A 168 2.76 3.11 -3.98
C LYS A 168 1.40 2.42 -3.96
N LEU A 169 1.25 1.29 -4.68
CA LEU A 169 0.07 0.42 -4.57
C LEU A 169 -0.03 -0.23 -3.19
N ALA A 170 1.09 -0.69 -2.62
CA ALA A 170 1.13 -1.24 -1.27
C ALA A 170 0.75 -0.19 -0.21
N ASP A 171 1.29 1.03 -0.32
CA ASP A 171 0.93 2.17 0.53
C ASP A 171 -0.57 2.48 0.42
N ARG A 172 -1.11 2.59 -0.80
CA ARG A 172 -2.53 2.83 -1.02
C ARG A 172 -3.41 1.74 -0.41
N LEU A 173 -3.04 0.46 -0.58
CA LEU A 173 -3.78 -0.66 -0.01
C LEU A 173 -3.81 -0.58 1.52
N HIS A 174 -2.67 -0.30 2.16
CA HIS A 174 -2.64 -0.14 3.62
C HIS A 174 -3.48 1.06 4.09
N ASN A 175 -3.43 2.18 3.36
CA ASN A 175 -4.28 3.34 3.66
C ASN A 175 -5.78 3.04 3.52
N LEU A 176 -6.18 2.17 2.58
CA LEU A 176 -7.55 1.68 2.46
C LEU A 176 -7.94 0.75 3.62
N ARG A 177 -7.07 -0.17 4.03
CA ARG A 177 -7.31 -1.06 5.18
C ARG A 177 -7.56 -0.28 6.48
N THR A 178 -7.00 0.93 6.59
CA THR A 178 -7.13 1.82 7.76
C THR A 178 -8.04 3.04 7.53
N ILE A 179 -8.80 3.07 6.44
CA ILE A 179 -9.57 4.26 6.00
C ILE A 179 -10.66 4.68 6.99
N GLY A 180 -11.16 3.75 7.81
CA GLY A 180 -12.23 4.00 8.77
C GLY A 180 -11.90 5.07 9.82
N SER A 181 -10.61 5.26 10.15
CA SER A 181 -10.16 6.29 11.09
C SER A 181 -10.06 7.69 10.48
N MET A 182 -10.27 7.83 9.17
CA MET A 182 -10.10 9.10 8.46
C MET A 182 -11.40 9.92 8.40
N PRO A 183 -11.32 11.27 8.45
CA PRO A 183 -12.45 12.13 8.19
C PRO A 183 -13.05 11.90 6.80
N GLU A 184 -14.36 12.07 6.67
CA GLU A 184 -15.13 11.81 5.46
C GLU A 184 -14.52 12.45 4.21
N ARG A 185 -14.18 13.75 4.24
CA ARG A 185 -13.54 14.45 3.13
C ARG A 185 -12.23 13.79 2.66
N LYS A 186 -11.41 13.27 3.58
CA LYS A 186 -10.19 12.54 3.23
C LYS A 186 -10.50 11.16 2.67
N ARG A 187 -11.50 10.47 3.23
CA ARG A 187 -11.97 9.17 2.70
C ARG A 187 -12.42 9.31 1.25
N ASP A 188 -13.21 10.33 0.96
CA ASP A 188 -13.73 10.59 -0.39
C ASP A 188 -12.61 10.79 -1.40
N LYS A 189 -11.58 11.58 -1.06
CA LYS A 189 -10.39 11.75 -1.89
C LYS A 189 -9.71 10.41 -2.15
N ILE A 190 -9.40 9.65 -1.09
CA ILE A 190 -8.70 8.36 -1.18
C ILE A 190 -9.50 7.36 -2.02
N LEU A 191 -10.81 7.25 -1.80
CA LEU A 191 -11.69 6.34 -2.54
C LEU A 191 -11.78 6.71 -4.02
N SER A 192 -11.88 8.01 -4.34
CA SER A 192 -11.91 8.50 -5.72
C SER A 192 -10.60 8.20 -6.44
N GLU A 193 -9.45 8.54 -5.86
CA GLU A 193 -8.14 8.23 -6.42
C GLU A 193 -7.95 6.72 -6.60
N THR A 194 -8.41 5.93 -5.65
CA THR A 194 -8.32 4.47 -5.71
C THR A 194 -9.06 3.90 -6.89
N MET A 195 -10.32 4.30 -7.10
CA MET A 195 -11.15 3.81 -8.19
C MET A 195 -10.58 4.18 -9.57
N TYR A 196 -10.14 5.43 -9.72
CA TYR A 196 -9.81 5.94 -11.05
C TYR A 196 -8.32 5.80 -11.40
N ILE A 197 -7.44 5.58 -10.43
CA ILE A 197 -5.99 5.50 -10.66
C ILE A 197 -5.44 4.14 -10.23
N PHE A 198 -5.60 3.76 -8.95
CA PHE A 198 -4.88 2.63 -8.39
C PHE A 198 -5.46 1.28 -8.79
N ILE A 199 -6.79 1.12 -8.86
CA ILE A 199 -7.44 -0.10 -9.35
C ILE A 199 -7.06 -0.39 -10.81
N PRO A 200 -7.14 0.55 -11.76
CA PRO A 200 -6.66 0.35 -13.13
C PRO A 200 -5.17 0.03 -13.22
N LEU A 201 -4.32 0.63 -12.38
CA LEU A 201 -2.89 0.31 -12.32
C LEU A 201 -2.64 -1.11 -11.81
N ALA A 202 -3.27 -1.52 -10.71
CA ALA A 202 -3.17 -2.87 -10.17
C ALA A 202 -3.63 -3.92 -11.19
N HIS A 203 -4.71 -3.64 -11.94
CA HIS A 203 -5.19 -4.49 -13.02
C HIS A 203 -4.14 -4.66 -14.14
N ARG A 204 -3.55 -3.56 -14.62
CA ARG A 204 -2.55 -3.58 -15.70
C ARG A 204 -1.25 -4.29 -15.29
N LEU A 205 -0.90 -4.21 -14.01
CA LEU A 205 0.27 -4.88 -13.45
C LEU A 205 0.00 -6.35 -13.06
N GLY A 206 -1.22 -6.87 -13.27
CA GLY A 206 -1.57 -8.24 -12.94
C GLY A 206 -1.74 -8.52 -11.45
N LEU A 207 -1.81 -7.48 -10.62
CA LEU A 207 -1.96 -7.58 -9.15
C LEU A 207 -3.43 -7.79 -8.77
N TYR A 208 -4.04 -8.88 -9.23
CA TYR A 208 -5.48 -9.11 -9.10
C TYR A 208 -5.96 -9.21 -7.67
N LYS A 209 -5.16 -9.78 -6.76
CA LYS A 209 -5.49 -9.86 -5.34
C LYS A 209 -5.61 -8.47 -4.72
N ILE A 210 -4.62 -7.62 -4.94
CA ILE A 210 -4.61 -6.22 -4.48
C ILE A 210 -5.76 -5.43 -5.11
N LYS A 211 -5.97 -5.59 -6.42
CA LYS A 211 -7.09 -4.97 -7.15
C LYS A 211 -8.43 -5.33 -6.50
N SER A 212 -8.71 -6.62 -6.33
CA SER A 212 -9.99 -7.10 -5.79
C SER A 212 -10.22 -6.63 -4.36
N GLU A 213 -9.18 -6.57 -3.53
CA GLU A 213 -9.30 -6.04 -2.18
C GLU A 213 -9.60 -4.54 -2.18
N MET A 214 -8.91 -3.76 -3.04
CA MET A 214 -9.20 -2.33 -3.21
C MET A 214 -10.65 -2.08 -3.68
N GLU A 215 -11.15 -2.88 -4.62
CA GLU A 215 -12.53 -2.82 -5.10
C GLU A 215 -13.54 -3.15 -3.99
N ASN A 216 -13.27 -4.19 -3.21
CA ASN A 216 -14.12 -4.57 -2.08
C ASN A 216 -14.20 -3.48 -1.01
N ILE A 217 -13.06 -2.90 -0.62
CA ILE A 217 -13.03 -1.80 0.36
C ILE A 217 -13.76 -0.58 -0.22
N TRP A 218 -13.52 -0.26 -1.50
CA TRP A 218 -14.22 0.84 -2.17
C TRP A 218 -15.74 0.65 -2.14
N LEU A 219 -16.22 -0.53 -2.51
CA LEU A 219 -17.65 -0.85 -2.53
C LEU A 219 -18.27 -0.75 -1.13
N GLN A 220 -17.56 -1.25 -0.11
CA GLN A 220 -18.01 -1.19 1.28
C GLN A 220 -18.27 0.24 1.77
N TYR A 221 -17.46 1.19 1.35
CA TYR A 221 -17.57 2.59 1.79
C TYR A 221 -18.44 3.45 0.88
N ARG A 222 -18.57 3.14 -0.40
CA ARG A 222 -19.34 3.92 -1.36
C ARG A 222 -20.77 3.43 -1.54
N GLU A 223 -20.97 2.12 -1.48
CA GLU A 223 -22.25 1.44 -1.73
C GLU A 223 -22.51 0.38 -0.63
N PRO A 224 -22.62 0.80 0.65
CA PRO A 224 -22.68 -0.13 1.78
C PRO A 224 -23.87 -1.10 1.71
N ASP A 225 -25.03 -0.66 1.22
CA ASP A 225 -26.21 -1.49 1.09
C ASP A 225 -26.01 -2.57 0.00
N ALA A 226 -25.47 -2.19 -1.15
CA ALA A 226 -25.14 -3.12 -2.22
C ALA A 226 -24.06 -4.12 -1.77
N TYR A 227 -23.03 -3.65 -1.06
CA TYR A 227 -22.00 -4.50 -0.47
C TYR A 227 -22.58 -5.55 0.48
N ALA A 228 -23.45 -5.11 1.41
CA ALA A 228 -24.09 -6.02 2.36
C ALA A 228 -24.98 -7.08 1.67
N GLN A 229 -25.73 -6.66 0.66
CA GLN A 229 -26.58 -7.57 -0.12
C GLN A 229 -25.76 -8.61 -0.90
N ILE A 230 -24.71 -8.17 -1.58
CA ILE A 230 -23.81 -9.06 -2.36
C ILE A 230 -23.11 -10.04 -1.41
N ASN A 231 -22.56 -9.57 -0.30
CA ASN A 231 -21.89 -10.45 0.65
C ASN A 231 -22.83 -11.50 1.25
N LYS A 232 -24.09 -11.11 1.54
CA LYS A 232 -25.10 -12.06 2.03
C LYS A 232 -25.33 -13.17 0.98
N GLN A 233 -25.55 -12.80 -0.28
CA GLN A 233 -25.78 -13.77 -1.36
C GLN A 233 -24.56 -14.69 -1.58
N ILE A 234 -23.34 -14.15 -1.56
CA ILE A 234 -22.11 -14.93 -1.68
C ILE A 234 -21.97 -15.93 -0.52
N ASN A 235 -22.21 -15.49 0.72
CA ASN A 235 -22.09 -16.36 1.90
C ASN A 235 -23.15 -17.47 1.89
N GLU A 236 -24.38 -17.16 1.50
CA GLU A 236 -25.44 -18.14 1.32
C GLU A 236 -25.03 -19.18 0.25
N TYR A 237 -24.57 -18.72 -0.92
CA TYR A 237 -24.12 -19.61 -1.99
C TYR A 237 -22.94 -20.50 -1.57
N ILE A 238 -21.92 -19.93 -0.90
CA ILE A 238 -20.77 -20.71 -0.40
C ILE A 238 -21.21 -21.74 0.64
N SER A 239 -22.13 -21.37 1.53
CA SER A 239 -22.68 -22.29 2.54
C SER A 239 -23.40 -23.46 1.90
N ASP A 240 -24.26 -23.19 0.92
CA ASP A 240 -25.08 -24.21 0.23
C ASP A 240 -24.23 -25.18 -0.61
N HIS A 241 -23.12 -24.68 -1.20
CA HIS A 241 -22.26 -25.47 -2.09
C HIS A 241 -20.90 -25.84 -1.45
N LYS A 242 -20.77 -25.70 -0.13
CA LYS A 242 -19.49 -25.92 0.56
C LYS A 242 -18.88 -27.28 0.29
N LYS A 243 -19.69 -28.33 0.33
CA LYS A 243 -19.22 -29.69 0.11
C LYS A 243 -18.68 -29.88 -1.32
N GLU A 244 -19.41 -29.38 -2.31
CA GLU A 244 -19.02 -29.48 -3.74
C GLU A 244 -17.73 -28.71 -4.01
N MET A 245 -17.57 -27.52 -3.39
CA MET A 245 -16.35 -26.71 -3.50
C MET A 245 -15.16 -27.38 -2.83
N ASP A 246 -15.36 -27.98 -1.65
CA ASP A 246 -14.31 -28.71 -0.94
C ASP A 246 -13.89 -29.97 -1.70
N ASP A 247 -14.84 -30.74 -2.24
CA ASP A 247 -14.57 -31.93 -3.07
C ASP A 247 -13.78 -31.55 -4.32
N PHE A 248 -14.17 -30.47 -5.01
CA PHE A 248 -13.47 -29.97 -6.19
C PHE A 248 -12.06 -29.50 -5.87
N LYS A 249 -11.89 -28.73 -4.80
CA LYS A 249 -10.57 -28.27 -4.31
C LYS A 249 -9.65 -29.46 -4.00
N ASN A 250 -10.15 -30.44 -3.27
CA ASN A 250 -9.39 -31.64 -2.89
C ASN A 250 -8.98 -32.44 -4.13
N SER A 251 -9.85 -32.56 -5.14
CA SER A 251 -9.55 -33.24 -6.41
C SER A 251 -8.42 -32.55 -7.17
N ILE A 252 -8.45 -31.21 -7.26
CA ILE A 252 -7.36 -30.42 -7.90
C ILE A 252 -6.06 -30.59 -7.10
N GLN A 253 -6.15 -30.46 -5.79
CA GLN A 253 -4.98 -30.60 -4.90
C GLN A 253 -4.31 -31.95 -5.10
N GLN A 254 -5.08 -33.04 -5.07
CA GLN A 254 -4.56 -34.38 -5.27
C GLN A 254 -3.89 -34.53 -6.65
N SER A 255 -4.51 -34.02 -7.71
CA SER A 255 -3.96 -34.07 -9.07
C SER A 255 -2.60 -33.34 -9.18
N ILE A 256 -2.45 -32.20 -8.50
CA ILE A 256 -1.21 -31.42 -8.49
C ILE A 256 -0.11 -32.13 -7.69
N GLU A 257 -0.47 -32.73 -6.52
CA GLU A 257 0.43 -33.51 -5.69
C GLU A 257 0.92 -34.79 -6.40
N ASP A 258 0.02 -35.46 -7.11
CA ASP A 258 0.33 -36.67 -7.88
C ASP A 258 1.33 -36.39 -9.02
N GLU A 259 1.31 -35.19 -9.60
CA GLU A 259 2.28 -34.70 -10.58
C GLU A 259 3.59 -34.17 -9.95
N GLY A 260 3.71 -34.20 -8.63
CA GLY A 260 4.93 -33.79 -7.91
C GLY A 260 5.12 -32.28 -7.76
N TYR A 261 4.11 -31.47 -8.04
CA TYR A 261 4.18 -30.02 -7.86
C TYR A 261 3.84 -29.63 -6.42
N LYS A 262 4.57 -28.61 -5.92
CA LYS A 262 4.23 -27.94 -4.65
C LYS A 262 3.44 -26.66 -4.97
N PHE A 263 2.31 -26.48 -4.31
CA PHE A 263 1.51 -25.25 -4.42
C PHE A 263 1.28 -24.67 -3.01
N GLN A 264 0.98 -23.36 -2.98
CA GLN A 264 0.60 -22.61 -1.78
C GLN A 264 -0.86 -22.16 -1.88
#